data_cada9010265ea01d5507405bff7eb1c8
#
_entry.id   cada9010265ea01d5507405bff7eb1c8
#
_cell.length_a   1.000
_cell.length_b   1.000
_cell.length_c   1.000
_cell.angle_alpha   90.00
_cell.angle_beta   90.00
_cell.angle_gamma   90.00
#
_symmetry.space_group_name_H-M   'P 1'
#
loop_
_entity.id
_entity.type
_entity.pdbx_description
1 polymer ?
#
loop_
_entity_poly.entity_id
_entity_poly.type
_entity_poly.pdbx_seq_one_letter_code
_entity_poly.pdbx_strand_id
1 'polypeptide(L)'
;MEAIVADLDTQRSRLHVAIQNWEHDFNIGSVVRTANAFNVSAVHILGRRRWNKRGAMVTDRYLHVYHHPDVPSFLQWLDEHGVTPVGVDNLSGSVPLETAQLPQDCCLVFGSEGPGLTDEIVKGCEQLVAITQYGSTRSMNAGAAAAIAMYAWTTQWCPKPRTS
;
A
#
# COMPACT_ATOMS: atom_id res chain seq x y z
N MET A 1 7.19 -2.19 -24.17
CA MET A 1 6.52 -2.22 -22.84
C MET A 1 6.92 -3.45 -22.04
N GLU A 2 6.80 -4.64 -22.60
CA GLU A 2 7.17 -5.88 -21.90
C GLU A 2 8.66 -5.91 -21.46
N ALA A 3 9.56 -5.41 -22.28
CA ALA A 3 10.97 -5.34 -21.93
C ALA A 3 11.26 -4.41 -20.75
N ILE A 4 10.51 -3.29 -20.66
CA ILE A 4 10.63 -2.35 -19.54
C ILE A 4 10.13 -3.01 -18.25
N VAL A 5 8.97 -3.67 -18.30
CA VAL A 5 8.40 -4.36 -17.14
C VAL A 5 9.34 -5.49 -16.69
N ALA A 6 9.87 -6.26 -17.62
CA ALA A 6 10.80 -7.34 -17.30
C ALA A 6 12.07 -6.82 -16.61
N ASP A 7 12.61 -5.69 -17.05
CA ASP A 7 13.76 -5.06 -16.41
C ASP A 7 13.42 -4.58 -14.99
N LEU A 8 12.27 -3.94 -14.82
CA LEU A 8 11.80 -3.52 -13.50
C LEU A 8 11.59 -4.70 -12.56
N ASP A 9 11.08 -5.82 -13.08
CA ASP A 9 10.84 -7.04 -12.29
C ASP A 9 12.11 -7.59 -11.65
N THR A 10 13.27 -7.38 -12.25
CA THR A 10 14.54 -7.82 -11.69
C THR A 10 14.96 -7.03 -10.45
N GLN A 11 14.34 -5.87 -10.23
CA GLN A 11 14.70 -4.92 -9.18
C GLN A 11 13.58 -4.66 -8.19
N ARG A 12 12.45 -5.36 -8.30
CA ARG A 12 11.29 -5.09 -7.43
C ARG A 12 11.61 -5.36 -5.97
N SER A 13 11.12 -4.47 -5.12
CA SER A 13 11.17 -4.68 -3.67
C SER A 13 10.14 -5.76 -3.29
N ARG A 14 10.21 -6.22 -2.04
CA ARG A 14 9.27 -7.23 -1.51
C ARG A 14 8.01 -6.60 -0.92
N LEU A 15 7.84 -5.29 -1.08
CA LEU A 15 6.67 -4.55 -0.62
C LEU A 15 5.51 -4.71 -1.59
N HIS A 16 4.33 -4.96 -1.04
CA HIS A 16 3.05 -4.87 -1.72
C HIS A 16 2.25 -3.72 -1.14
N VAL A 17 1.34 -3.18 -1.92
CA VAL A 17 0.43 -2.11 -1.50
C VAL A 17 -0.98 -2.49 -1.91
N ALA A 18 -1.94 -2.32 -1.02
CA ALA A 18 -3.34 -2.59 -1.29
C ALA A 18 -4.19 -1.37 -0.95
N ILE A 19 -5.19 -1.12 -1.75
CA ILE A 19 -6.08 0.03 -1.61
C ILE A 19 -7.52 -0.44 -1.74
N GLN A 20 -8.36 -0.04 -0.78
CA GLN A 20 -9.79 -0.31 -0.84
C GLN A 20 -10.46 0.63 -1.85
N ASN A 21 -11.32 0.09 -2.69
CA ASN A 21 -12.02 0.81 -3.76
C ASN A 21 -13.51 0.45 -3.75
N TRP A 22 -14.19 0.76 -2.62
CA TRP A 22 -15.62 0.48 -2.47
C TRP A 22 -16.49 1.56 -3.09
N GLU A 23 -16.04 2.82 -3.04
CA GLU A 23 -16.81 4.00 -3.44
C GLU A 23 -16.11 4.88 -4.47
N HIS A 24 -15.21 4.34 -5.28
CA HIS A 24 -14.50 5.06 -6.33
C HIS A 24 -13.59 6.18 -5.79
N ASP A 25 -12.57 5.81 -5.07
CA ASP A 25 -11.63 6.73 -4.42
C ASP A 25 -10.76 7.49 -5.43
N PHE A 26 -10.63 8.80 -5.24
CA PHE A 26 -9.83 9.67 -6.11
C PHE A 26 -8.31 9.55 -5.87
N ASN A 27 -7.89 9.03 -4.73
CA ASN A 27 -6.47 8.97 -4.36
C ASN A 27 -5.74 7.71 -4.86
N ILE A 28 -6.45 6.76 -5.42
CA ILE A 28 -5.86 5.50 -5.90
C ILE A 28 -4.77 5.76 -6.93
N GLY A 29 -5.02 6.63 -7.90
CA GLY A 29 -4.02 6.99 -8.91
C GLY A 29 -2.73 7.55 -8.31
N SER A 30 -2.85 8.41 -7.32
CA SER A 30 -1.70 8.99 -6.60
C SER A 30 -0.90 7.91 -5.86
N VAL A 31 -1.58 6.99 -5.20
CA VAL A 31 -0.92 5.87 -4.51
C VAL A 31 -0.21 4.96 -5.49
N VAL A 32 -0.83 4.67 -6.63
CA VAL A 32 -0.22 3.86 -7.70
C VAL A 32 1.06 4.51 -8.23
N ARG A 33 1.04 5.81 -8.45
CA ARG A 33 2.22 6.56 -8.88
C ARG A 33 3.36 6.44 -7.86
N THR A 34 3.05 6.58 -6.58
CA THR A 34 4.03 6.45 -5.50
C THR A 34 4.56 5.01 -5.42
N ALA A 35 3.69 4.02 -5.55
CA ALA A 35 4.09 2.61 -5.56
C ALA A 35 5.09 2.32 -6.70
N ASN A 36 4.87 2.93 -7.86
CA ASN A 36 5.82 2.82 -8.96
C ASN A 36 7.18 3.43 -8.61
N ALA A 37 7.19 4.57 -7.90
CA ALA A 37 8.44 5.23 -7.49
C ALA A 37 9.27 4.34 -6.55
N PHE A 38 8.64 3.52 -5.73
CA PHE A 38 9.31 2.58 -4.83
C PHE A 38 9.52 1.20 -5.44
N ASN A 39 9.12 1.00 -6.69
CA ASN A 39 9.23 -0.27 -7.41
C ASN A 39 8.70 -1.46 -6.60
N VAL A 40 7.48 -1.33 -6.09
CA VAL A 40 6.85 -2.38 -5.27
C VAL A 40 6.60 -3.65 -6.09
N SER A 41 6.46 -4.79 -5.41
CA SER A 41 6.16 -6.07 -6.05
C SER A 41 4.83 -6.03 -6.80
N ALA A 42 3.79 -5.49 -6.18
CA ALA A 42 2.47 -5.41 -6.79
C ALA A 42 1.59 -4.41 -6.06
N VAL A 43 0.57 -3.93 -6.76
CA VAL A 43 -0.53 -3.13 -6.21
C VAL A 43 -1.80 -3.97 -6.28
N HIS A 44 -2.58 -3.96 -5.21
CA HIS A 44 -3.83 -4.70 -5.09
C HIS A 44 -4.99 -3.72 -4.94
N ILE A 45 -5.99 -3.84 -5.79
CA ILE A 45 -7.22 -3.04 -5.74
C ILE A 45 -8.33 -3.92 -5.18
N LEU A 46 -8.90 -3.54 -4.05
CA LEU A 46 -9.94 -4.29 -3.35
C LEU A 46 -11.32 -3.66 -3.60
N GLY A 47 -12.25 -4.47 -4.10
CA GLY A 47 -13.62 -4.05 -4.34
C GLY A 47 -13.91 -3.89 -5.81
N ARG A 48 -14.23 -2.69 -6.25
CA ARG A 48 -14.55 -2.41 -7.65
C ARG A 48 -13.31 -2.57 -8.52
N ARG A 49 -13.45 -3.25 -9.64
CA ARG A 49 -12.36 -3.46 -10.60
C ARG A 49 -11.93 -2.14 -11.24
N ARG A 50 -12.88 -1.30 -11.58
CA ARG A 50 -12.61 0.00 -12.21
C ARG A 50 -12.24 1.02 -11.15
N TRP A 51 -11.09 1.65 -11.32
CA TRP A 51 -10.62 2.68 -10.41
C TRP A 51 -10.21 3.94 -11.17
N ASN A 52 -10.18 5.07 -10.48
CA ASN A 52 -9.83 6.36 -11.06
C ASN A 52 -8.31 6.43 -11.27
N LYS A 53 -7.90 6.45 -12.53
CA LYS A 53 -6.47 6.51 -12.91
C LYS A 53 -5.88 7.92 -12.90
N ARG A 54 -6.68 8.91 -12.56
CA ARG A 54 -6.21 10.29 -12.45
C ARG A 54 -5.13 10.36 -11.36
N GLY A 55 -4.03 11.01 -11.65
CA GLY A 55 -2.88 11.10 -10.74
C GLY A 55 -1.89 9.96 -10.87
N ALA A 56 -2.23 8.85 -11.51
CA ALA A 56 -1.28 7.75 -11.75
C ALA A 56 -0.21 8.12 -12.77
N MET A 57 -0.46 9.09 -13.62
CA MET A 57 0.48 9.54 -14.68
C MET A 57 0.96 8.37 -15.53
N VAL A 58 0.05 7.48 -15.89
CA VAL A 58 0.26 6.24 -16.68
C VAL A 58 1.25 5.24 -16.06
N THR A 59 1.65 5.42 -14.81
CA THR A 59 2.62 4.53 -14.16
C THR A 59 2.07 3.14 -13.86
N ASP A 60 0.73 2.98 -13.87
CA ASP A 60 0.09 1.66 -13.74
C ASP A 60 0.53 0.67 -14.83
N ARG A 61 1.02 1.16 -15.97
CA ARG A 61 1.55 0.33 -17.05
C ARG A 61 2.84 -0.40 -16.67
N TYR A 62 3.57 0.09 -15.68
CA TYR A 62 4.86 -0.45 -15.25
C TYR A 62 4.74 -1.34 -14.03
N LEU A 63 3.53 -1.50 -13.47
CA LEU A 63 3.27 -2.23 -12.24
C LEU A 63 2.43 -3.48 -12.51
N HIS A 64 2.59 -4.47 -11.65
CA HIS A 64 1.63 -5.57 -11.55
C HIS A 64 0.47 -5.11 -10.67
N VAL A 65 -0.72 -5.01 -11.26
CA VAL A 65 -1.94 -4.59 -10.56
C VAL A 65 -2.92 -5.75 -10.54
N TYR A 66 -3.28 -6.20 -9.34
CA TYR A 66 -4.23 -7.28 -9.12
C TYR A 66 -5.53 -6.71 -8.57
N HIS A 67 -6.64 -7.27 -9.01
CA HIS A 67 -7.96 -6.94 -8.50
C HIS A 67 -8.50 -8.08 -7.64
N HIS A 68 -9.02 -7.73 -6.48
CA HIS A 68 -9.70 -8.67 -5.58
C HIS A 68 -11.11 -8.15 -5.31
N PRO A 69 -12.17 -8.96 -5.63
CA PRO A 69 -13.54 -8.47 -5.49
C PRO A 69 -14.00 -8.31 -4.03
N ASP A 70 -13.34 -9.02 -3.11
CA ASP A 70 -13.69 -9.00 -1.70
C ASP A 70 -12.47 -9.21 -0.81
N VAL A 71 -12.64 -8.99 0.49
CA VAL A 71 -11.56 -9.12 1.48
C VAL A 71 -11.08 -10.56 1.63
N PRO A 72 -11.95 -11.58 1.73
CA PRO A 72 -11.48 -12.96 1.87
C PRO A 72 -10.58 -13.40 0.71
N SER A 73 -10.92 -13.07 -0.52
CA SER A 73 -10.09 -13.39 -1.69
C SER A 73 -8.72 -12.72 -1.61
N PHE A 74 -8.68 -11.48 -1.19
CA PHE A 74 -7.44 -10.74 -1.01
C PHE A 74 -6.55 -11.37 0.06
N LEU A 75 -7.09 -11.66 1.22
CA LEU A 75 -6.34 -12.26 2.33
C LEU A 75 -5.83 -13.65 1.97
N GLN A 76 -6.63 -14.42 1.24
CA GLN A 76 -6.20 -15.73 0.73
C GLN A 76 -5.02 -15.60 -0.22
N TRP A 77 -5.06 -14.62 -1.13
CA TRP A 77 -3.95 -14.38 -2.05
C TRP A 77 -2.66 -14.07 -1.31
N LEU A 78 -2.73 -13.19 -0.29
CA LEU A 78 -1.57 -12.85 0.52
C LEU A 78 -1.01 -14.07 1.26
N ASP A 79 -1.88 -14.88 1.84
CA ASP A 79 -1.48 -16.10 2.56
C ASP A 79 -0.76 -17.08 1.62
N GLU A 80 -1.32 -17.31 0.43
CA GLU A 80 -0.73 -18.19 -0.56
C GLU A 80 0.64 -17.72 -1.07
N HIS A 81 0.90 -16.42 -1.01
CA HIS A 81 2.15 -15.82 -1.48
C HIS A 81 3.11 -15.44 -0.34
N GLY A 82 2.76 -15.77 0.90
CA GLY A 82 3.62 -15.51 2.05
C GLY A 82 3.78 -14.03 2.37
N VAL A 83 2.77 -13.21 2.09
CA VAL A 83 2.79 -11.76 2.32
C VAL A 83 1.92 -11.42 3.52
N THR A 84 2.45 -10.62 4.44
CA THR A 84 1.77 -10.23 5.68
C THR A 84 1.05 -8.90 5.52
N PRO A 85 -0.28 -8.85 5.73
CA PRO A 85 -1.01 -7.59 5.66
C PRO A 85 -0.80 -6.73 6.91
N VAL A 86 -0.50 -5.44 6.68
CA VAL A 86 -0.34 -4.42 7.71
C VAL A 86 -1.28 -3.26 7.36
N GLY A 87 -2.27 -3.02 8.19
CA GLY A 87 -3.22 -1.92 7.98
C GLY A 87 -2.60 -0.58 8.39
N VAL A 88 -2.80 0.44 7.57
CA VAL A 88 -2.34 1.80 7.84
C VAL A 88 -3.56 2.68 8.10
N ASP A 89 -3.82 2.96 9.35
CA ASP A 89 -4.93 3.83 9.77
C ASP A 89 -4.77 4.19 11.24
N ASN A 90 -5.30 5.34 11.63
CA ASN A 90 -5.27 5.80 13.02
C ASN A 90 -6.48 5.23 13.78
N LEU A 91 -6.36 4.00 14.22
CA LEU A 91 -7.41 3.26 14.93
C LEU A 91 -6.94 2.88 16.33
N SER A 92 -7.89 2.45 17.17
CA SER A 92 -7.57 1.86 18.47
C SER A 92 -6.69 0.64 18.26
N GLY A 93 -5.57 0.59 18.97
CA GLY A 93 -4.59 -0.50 18.82
C GLY A 93 -3.53 -0.29 17.74
N SER A 94 -3.60 0.82 16.99
CA SER A 94 -2.54 1.15 16.04
C SER A 94 -1.24 1.52 16.75
N VAL A 95 -0.13 0.99 16.24
CA VAL A 95 1.22 1.29 16.74
C VAL A 95 1.77 2.45 15.91
N PRO A 96 2.48 3.41 16.51
CA PRO A 96 3.13 4.46 15.72
C PRO A 96 4.06 3.88 14.67
N LEU A 97 3.94 4.35 13.43
CA LEU A 97 4.72 3.85 12.31
C LEU A 97 6.23 3.98 12.56
N GLU A 98 6.65 5.07 13.20
CA GLU A 98 8.04 5.35 13.49
C GLU A 98 8.69 4.33 14.44
N THR A 99 7.90 3.61 15.24
CA THR A 99 8.40 2.58 16.16
C THR A 99 8.02 1.17 15.73
N ALA A 100 7.22 1.03 14.68
CA ALA A 100 6.73 -0.28 14.24
C ALA A 100 7.83 -1.07 13.54
N GLN A 101 7.91 -2.36 13.87
CA GLN A 101 8.73 -3.30 13.10
C GLN A 101 7.86 -3.90 11.99
N LEU A 102 8.12 -3.50 10.76
CA LEU A 102 7.35 -3.97 9.60
C LEU A 102 7.91 -5.30 9.08
N PRO A 103 7.06 -6.23 8.62
CA PRO A 103 7.54 -7.45 7.96
C PRO A 103 8.28 -7.12 6.66
N GLN A 104 9.22 -7.96 6.28
CA GLN A 104 9.90 -7.80 4.99
C GLN A 104 8.97 -8.10 3.82
N ASP A 105 8.24 -9.22 3.88
CA ASP A 105 7.18 -9.54 2.92
C ASP A 105 5.89 -8.92 3.42
N CYS A 106 5.69 -7.66 3.09
CA CYS A 106 4.66 -6.81 3.67
C CYS A 106 3.70 -6.31 2.59
N CYS A 107 2.41 -6.32 2.90
CA CYS A 107 1.40 -5.59 2.14
C CYS A 107 0.84 -4.48 3.03
N LEU A 108 1.17 -3.23 2.71
CA LEU A 108 0.58 -2.07 3.37
C LEU A 108 -0.82 -1.86 2.80
N VAL A 109 -1.83 -1.88 3.67
CA VAL A 109 -3.23 -1.79 3.27
C VAL A 109 -3.79 -0.43 3.68
N PHE A 110 -4.30 0.30 2.68
CA PHE A 110 -4.86 1.64 2.87
C PHE A 110 -6.37 1.60 2.70
N GLY A 111 -7.07 2.31 3.57
CA GLY A 111 -8.53 2.40 3.53
C GLY A 111 -9.03 3.42 2.52
N SER A 112 -10.34 3.43 2.32
CA SER A 112 -11.02 4.44 1.52
C SER A 112 -10.94 5.79 2.22
N GLU A 113 -10.91 6.85 1.44
CA GLU A 113 -10.98 8.20 1.95
C GLU A 113 -12.30 8.41 2.71
N GLY A 114 -12.23 8.99 3.91
CA GLY A 114 -13.36 9.15 4.82
C GLY A 114 -13.52 7.95 5.76
N PRO A 115 -14.12 6.82 5.34
CA PRO A 115 -14.35 5.68 6.23
C PRO A 115 -13.09 4.98 6.74
N GLY A 116 -11.98 5.03 5.99
CA GLY A 116 -10.75 4.32 6.35
C GLY A 116 -10.85 2.81 6.10
N LEU A 117 -10.11 2.04 6.89
CA LEU A 117 -10.12 0.57 6.78
C LEU A 117 -11.44 -0.01 7.27
N THR A 118 -11.99 -0.97 6.53
CA THR A 118 -13.18 -1.71 6.98
C THR A 118 -12.80 -2.66 8.13
N ASP A 119 -13.78 -2.98 8.98
CA ASP A 119 -13.58 -3.91 10.10
C ASP A 119 -13.05 -5.27 9.63
N GLU A 120 -13.52 -5.73 8.49
CA GLU A 120 -13.10 -7.01 7.92
C GLU A 120 -11.61 -7.02 7.58
N ILE A 121 -11.09 -5.93 7.01
CA ILE A 121 -9.65 -5.77 6.75
C ILE A 121 -8.88 -5.68 8.07
N VAL A 122 -9.37 -4.89 9.02
CA VAL A 122 -8.71 -4.72 10.33
C VAL A 122 -8.52 -6.07 11.01
N LYS A 123 -9.54 -6.92 10.98
CA LYS A 123 -9.46 -8.27 11.57
C LYS A 123 -8.47 -9.18 10.86
N GLY A 124 -8.26 -8.97 9.57
CA GLY A 124 -7.34 -9.77 8.76
C GLY A 124 -5.88 -9.31 8.83
N CYS A 125 -5.62 -8.11 9.35
CA CYS A 125 -4.26 -7.59 9.44
C CYS A 125 -3.53 -8.13 10.66
N GLU A 126 -2.25 -8.49 10.47
CA GLU A 126 -1.37 -8.90 11.56
C GLU A 126 -1.05 -7.73 12.49
N GLN A 127 -1.01 -6.52 11.94
CA GLN A 127 -0.58 -5.33 12.63
C GLN A 127 -1.31 -4.12 12.06
N LEU A 128 -1.61 -3.15 12.92
CA LEU A 128 -2.12 -1.84 12.51
C LEU A 128 -1.07 -0.80 12.87
N VAL A 129 -0.75 0.08 11.94
CA VAL A 129 0.19 1.17 12.16
C VAL A 129 -0.49 2.51 11.84
N ALA A 130 -0.06 3.54 12.53
CA ALA A 130 -0.57 4.89 12.33
C ALA A 130 0.60 5.87 12.19
N ILE A 131 0.42 6.85 11.31
CA ILE A 131 1.37 7.96 11.22
C ILE A 131 1.03 8.94 12.34
N THR A 132 1.99 9.20 13.24
CA THR A 132 1.81 10.13 14.33
C THR A 132 1.55 11.53 13.79
N GLN A 133 0.43 12.12 14.19
CA GLN A 133 0.02 13.45 13.77
C GLN A 133 0.06 14.41 14.97
N TYR A 134 0.61 15.58 14.77
CA TYR A 134 0.81 16.57 15.83
C TYR A 134 -0.14 17.75 15.75
N GLY A 135 -0.95 17.80 14.68
CA GLY A 135 -1.90 18.87 14.44
C GLY A 135 -3.30 18.55 14.95
N SER A 136 -4.25 19.44 14.65
CA SER A 136 -5.64 19.30 15.07
C SER A 136 -6.48 18.39 14.15
N THR A 137 -6.02 18.11 12.93
CA THR A 137 -6.73 17.23 12.02
C THR A 137 -6.44 15.77 12.33
N ARG A 138 -7.45 14.91 12.16
CA ARG A 138 -7.35 13.48 12.45
C ARG A 138 -6.87 12.66 11.26
N SER A 139 -6.88 13.25 10.07
CA SER A 139 -6.48 12.55 8.85
C SER A 139 -5.58 13.42 8.00
N MET A 140 -4.71 12.79 7.25
CA MET A 140 -3.93 13.46 6.23
C MET A 140 -4.33 12.90 4.85
N ASN A 141 -3.91 13.56 3.79
CA ASN A 141 -4.14 13.08 2.42
C ASN A 141 -3.69 11.63 2.28
N ALA A 142 -4.53 10.78 1.70
CA ALA A 142 -4.25 9.35 1.56
C ALA A 142 -3.00 9.06 0.73
N GLY A 143 -2.76 9.84 -0.32
CA GLY A 143 -1.53 9.71 -1.12
C GLY A 143 -0.27 10.03 -0.33
N ALA A 144 -0.33 11.08 0.52
CA ALA A 144 0.77 11.45 1.40
C ALA A 144 1.02 10.37 2.46
N ALA A 145 -0.04 9.87 3.08
CA ALA A 145 0.06 8.78 4.06
C ALA A 145 0.69 7.52 3.44
N ALA A 146 0.27 7.17 2.23
CA ALA A 146 0.82 6.04 1.50
C ALA A 146 2.33 6.21 1.24
N ALA A 147 2.75 7.39 0.80
CA ALA A 147 4.16 7.69 0.55
C ALA A 147 5.00 7.55 1.82
N ILE A 148 4.51 8.08 2.93
CA ILE A 148 5.20 8.00 4.22
C ILE A 148 5.34 6.55 4.67
N ALA A 149 4.28 5.75 4.56
CA ALA A 149 4.29 4.35 4.97
C ALA A 149 5.23 3.51 4.09
N MET A 150 5.22 3.71 2.79
CA MET A 150 6.13 3.04 1.86
C MET A 150 7.59 3.40 2.14
N TYR A 151 7.86 4.68 2.41
CA TYR A 151 9.20 5.12 2.77
C TYR A 151 9.67 4.50 4.08
N ALA A 152 8.80 4.41 5.09
CA ALA A 152 9.14 3.76 6.36
C ALA A 152 9.55 2.30 6.16
N TRP A 153 8.81 1.54 5.35
CA TRP A 153 9.18 0.17 5.02
C TRP A 153 10.54 0.13 4.30
N THR A 154 10.73 1.02 3.34
CA THR A 154 11.97 1.11 2.55
C THR A 154 13.19 1.37 3.45
N THR A 155 13.07 2.24 4.44
CA THR A 155 14.16 2.51 5.37
C THR A 155 14.54 1.31 6.24
N GLN A 156 13.60 0.41 6.47
CA GLN A 156 13.85 -0.81 7.27
C GLN A 156 14.50 -1.92 6.44
N TRP A 157 14.12 -2.07 5.18
CA TRP A 157 14.42 -3.28 4.42
C TRP A 157 15.25 -3.08 3.16
N CYS A 158 15.30 -1.87 2.60
CA CYS A 158 16.08 -1.63 1.39
C CYS A 158 17.49 -1.14 1.72
N PRO A 159 18.49 -1.53 0.91
CA PRO A 159 19.86 -1.02 1.09
C PRO A 159 19.89 0.50 0.94
N LYS A 160 20.67 1.16 1.78
CA LYS A 160 20.89 2.60 1.65
C LYS A 160 21.69 2.90 0.39
N PRO A 161 21.43 4.03 -0.30
CA PRO A 161 22.25 4.43 -1.43
C PRO A 161 23.72 4.57 -0.99
N ARG A 162 24.61 4.18 -1.87
CA ARG A 162 26.03 4.44 -1.61
C ARG A 162 26.26 5.94 -1.71
N THR A 163 26.83 6.52 -0.66
CA THR A 163 27.32 7.89 -0.71
C THR A 163 28.56 7.93 -1.58
N SER A 164 28.49 8.70 -2.66
CA SER A 164 29.63 8.94 -3.54
C SER A 164 30.59 9.95 -2.94
#